data_75adeb0bcce37cf190a63cf419bdb12f
#
_entry.id   75adeb0bcce37cf190a63cf419bdb12f
#
_cell.length_a   1.000
_cell.length_b   1.000
_cell.length_c   1.000
_cell.angle_alpha   90.00
_cell.angle_beta   90.00
_cell.angle_gamma   90.00
#
_symmetry.space_group_name_H-M   'P 1'
#
loop_
_entity.id
_entity.type
_entity.pdbx_description
1 polymer ?
#
loop_
_entity_poly.entity_id
_entity_poly.type
_entity_poly.pdbx_seq_one_letter_code
_entity_poly.pdbx_strand_id
1 'polypeptide(L)'
;MRFLDEVEITVRSGKGGAGCSSFRREKFVPDGGPDGGDGGRGGSVFMVAVEGRNTLAHFRGRRILTAKPGRPGAPRQKTGRSGEDLFVEVPVGTIVRNRSTGAIVADLTDPDVPVRIVEGGLPGKGNMAFASSANRAPRKTTPGGPSVEMLLHLELKLLADVGVVGFPNAGKSTLVSRISEARPRVADYPFTTLVPQLGVVDRGIEGSWVIADVPGLIEGAAEGRGLGHQFLRHVQRTRLLVHLISPLHETGESPVERYQAIRRELEQYDPALAERPEIIALTKIDALDEATINEQREALSAHTDATVWAISSVSGSGLARFLDEVWVQLQALDPAPTGETPDDIWD
;
A
#
# COMPACT_ATOMS: atom_id res chain seq x y z
N MET A 1 14.76 -9.28 4.68
CA MET A 1 13.87 -8.42 5.52
C MET A 1 12.71 -9.24 6.08
N ARG A 2 12.31 -9.04 7.34
CA ARG A 2 11.10 -9.70 7.87
C ARG A 2 9.89 -8.90 7.43
N PHE A 3 9.01 -9.47 6.64
CA PHE A 3 7.72 -8.91 6.25
C PHE A 3 6.87 -8.58 7.50
N LEU A 4 6.23 -7.42 7.49
CA LEU A 4 5.32 -6.98 8.55
C LEU A 4 4.06 -6.43 7.89
N ASP A 5 2.95 -7.14 8.07
CA ASP A 5 1.63 -6.86 7.51
C ASP A 5 0.71 -6.13 8.48
N GLU A 6 1.03 -6.18 9.77
CA GLU A 6 0.31 -5.48 10.82
C GLU A 6 1.27 -4.74 11.75
N VAL A 7 0.89 -3.54 12.13
CA VAL A 7 1.66 -2.75 13.11
C VAL A 7 0.75 -1.80 13.88
N GLU A 8 1.06 -1.62 15.16
CA GLU A 8 0.44 -0.58 15.97
C GLU A 8 1.39 0.61 16.08
N ILE A 9 0.85 1.80 15.76
CA ILE A 9 1.55 3.08 15.87
C ILE A 9 0.69 4.10 16.61
N THR A 10 1.34 5.01 17.31
CA THR A 10 0.69 6.16 17.92
C THR A 10 0.98 7.40 17.08
N VAL A 11 -0.05 8.08 16.63
CA VAL A 11 0.09 9.38 15.95
C VAL A 11 -0.34 10.51 16.89
N ARG A 12 0.40 11.61 16.85
CA ARG A 12 0.10 12.82 17.63
C ARG A 12 0.10 14.02 16.72
N SER A 13 -0.97 14.81 16.74
CA SER A 13 -0.97 16.12 16.09
C SER A 13 -0.13 17.14 16.86
N GLY A 14 0.26 18.21 16.20
CA GLY A 14 0.91 19.33 16.83
C GLY A 14 -0.08 20.12 17.73
N LYS A 15 0.37 20.57 18.88
CA LYS A 15 -0.37 21.52 19.72
C LYS A 15 -0.43 22.88 19.03
N GLY A 16 -1.53 23.61 19.13
CA GLY A 16 -1.62 25.00 18.71
C GLY A 16 -0.74 25.92 19.55
N GLY A 17 -0.18 26.97 18.93
CA GLY A 17 0.54 28.03 19.64
C GLY A 17 -0.40 28.89 20.45
N ALA A 18 0.05 29.39 21.62
CA ALA A 18 -0.71 30.30 22.42
C ALA A 18 -0.78 31.70 21.79
N GLY A 19 -1.87 32.44 22.01
CA GLY A 19 -1.96 33.87 21.67
C GLY A 19 -1.07 34.71 22.56
N CYS A 20 -0.61 35.83 22.03
CA CYS A 20 0.23 36.81 22.75
C CYS A 20 -0.61 37.87 23.42
N SER A 21 -0.20 38.29 24.64
CA SER A 21 -0.75 39.48 25.30
C SER A 21 0.31 40.57 25.29
N SER A 22 0.17 41.54 24.41
CA SER A 22 1.07 42.69 24.31
C SER A 22 0.31 43.95 23.96
N PHE A 23 0.94 45.12 24.29
CA PHE A 23 0.40 46.43 24.03
C PHE A 23 1.45 47.22 23.23
N ARG A 24 0.98 48.03 22.29
CA ARG A 24 1.84 48.91 21.49
C ARG A 24 2.53 49.91 22.39
N ARG A 25 3.83 50.03 22.32
CA ARG A 25 4.64 51.01 23.05
C ARG A 25 5.55 51.71 22.05
N GLU A 26 5.29 53.01 21.82
CA GLU A 26 6.09 53.84 20.93
C GLU A 26 6.36 55.18 21.66
N LYS A 27 7.40 55.90 21.15
CA LYS A 27 7.94 57.08 21.81
C LYS A 27 6.90 58.19 22.11
N PHE A 28 5.84 58.30 21.33
CA PHE A 28 4.77 59.29 21.48
C PHE A 28 3.38 58.70 21.67
N VAL A 29 3.29 57.42 22.00
CA VAL A 29 2.03 56.70 22.20
C VAL A 29 2.11 55.95 23.54
N PRO A 30 1.91 56.66 24.68
CA PRO A 30 2.03 56.03 26.01
C PRO A 30 0.96 54.98 26.28
N ASP A 31 -0.27 55.18 25.77
CA ASP A 31 -1.42 54.28 25.93
C ASP A 31 -1.76 53.57 24.63
N GLY A 32 -0.81 52.85 24.08
CA GLY A 32 -1.03 52.04 22.84
C GLY A 32 -2.02 50.90 23.08
N GLY A 33 -2.88 50.64 22.12
CA GLY A 33 -3.85 49.56 22.15
C GLY A 33 -3.24 48.15 22.17
N PRO A 34 -4.06 47.09 22.33
CA PRO A 34 -3.60 45.72 22.30
C PRO A 34 -3.03 45.40 20.92
N ASP A 35 -1.85 44.78 20.88
CA ASP A 35 -1.13 44.43 19.67
C ASP A 35 -0.59 43.00 19.66
N GLY A 36 -1.07 42.14 20.55
CA GLY A 36 -0.67 40.75 20.61
C GLY A 36 -1.27 39.94 19.46
N GLY A 37 -0.39 39.26 18.73
CA GLY A 37 -0.78 38.39 17.63
C GLY A 37 -1.28 37.00 18.06
N ASP A 38 -1.95 36.31 17.16
CA ASP A 38 -2.46 34.97 17.39
C ASP A 38 -1.32 33.92 17.35
N GLY A 39 -1.52 32.75 17.95
CA GLY A 39 -0.63 31.62 17.81
C GLY A 39 -0.73 31.01 16.40
N GLY A 40 0.21 30.14 16.07
CA GLY A 40 0.16 29.31 14.88
C GLY A 40 -0.68 28.05 15.10
N ARG A 41 -1.28 27.50 14.07
CA ARG A 41 -1.94 26.18 14.09
C ARG A 41 -0.90 25.08 14.37
N GLY A 42 -1.25 24.04 15.10
CA GLY A 42 -0.45 22.81 15.15
C GLY A 42 -0.50 22.05 13.84
N GLY A 43 0.55 21.30 13.51
CA GLY A 43 0.58 20.42 12.34
C GLY A 43 -0.42 19.27 12.46
N SER A 44 -1.05 18.91 11.38
CA SER A 44 -1.90 17.73 11.25
C SER A 44 -1.06 16.50 10.86
N VAL A 45 -1.63 15.31 11.02
CA VAL A 45 -1.02 14.05 10.54
C VAL A 45 -1.84 13.53 9.39
N PHE A 46 -1.16 13.30 8.28
CA PHE A 46 -1.70 12.71 7.06
C PHE A 46 -1.02 11.36 6.82
N MET A 47 -1.76 10.44 6.23
CA MET A 47 -1.20 9.21 5.65
C MET A 47 -1.35 9.24 4.15
N VAL A 48 -0.31 8.75 3.46
CA VAL A 48 -0.24 8.72 2.00
C VAL A 48 0.12 7.30 1.58
N ALA A 49 -0.70 6.70 0.72
CA ALA A 49 -0.34 5.45 0.08
C ALA A 49 0.75 5.71 -0.98
N VAL A 50 1.82 4.94 -0.93
CA VAL A 50 2.91 5.04 -1.91
C VAL A 50 3.13 3.69 -2.58
N GLU A 51 3.40 3.72 -3.89
CA GLU A 51 3.78 2.56 -4.65
C GLU A 51 5.21 2.10 -4.34
N GLY A 52 5.56 0.87 -4.68
CA GLY A 52 6.90 0.31 -4.43
C GLY A 52 7.21 -0.05 -2.98
N ARG A 53 6.27 0.16 -2.05
CA ARG A 53 6.37 -0.31 -0.67
C ARG A 53 5.39 -1.45 -0.43
N ASN A 54 5.92 -2.65 -0.10
CA ASN A 54 5.11 -3.86 0.08
C ASN A 54 5.08 -4.36 1.54
N THR A 55 5.54 -3.55 2.51
CA THR A 55 5.62 -3.96 3.91
C THR A 55 5.56 -2.77 4.86
N LEU A 56 4.98 -2.97 6.04
CA LEU A 56 4.98 -2.01 7.15
C LEU A 56 6.24 -2.11 8.03
N ALA A 57 7.27 -2.84 7.60
CA ALA A 57 8.46 -3.12 8.40
C ALA A 57 9.23 -1.86 8.84
N HIS A 58 9.12 -0.75 8.11
CA HIS A 58 9.76 0.53 8.45
C HIS A 58 9.20 1.17 9.74
N PHE A 59 8.01 0.74 10.21
CA PHE A 59 7.46 1.18 11.50
C PHE A 59 8.00 0.39 12.70
N ARG A 60 8.79 -0.66 12.51
CA ARG A 60 9.26 -1.54 13.59
C ARG A 60 10.03 -0.81 14.70
N GLY A 61 10.71 0.29 14.39
CA GLY A 61 11.46 1.13 15.34
C GLY A 61 10.82 2.49 15.64
N ARG A 62 9.75 2.87 14.94
CA ARG A 62 9.10 4.19 15.05
C ARG A 62 7.63 4.01 15.38
N ARG A 63 7.33 3.78 16.65
CA ARG A 63 5.95 3.57 17.10
C ARG A 63 5.19 4.86 17.42
N ILE A 64 5.89 5.98 17.58
CA ILE A 64 5.28 7.28 17.88
C ILE A 64 5.68 8.28 16.81
N LEU A 65 4.69 8.85 16.14
CA LEU A 65 4.83 9.82 15.06
C LEU A 65 4.14 11.12 15.49
N THR A 66 4.88 12.23 15.55
CA THR A 66 4.37 13.49 16.07
C THR A 66 4.58 14.62 15.08
N ALA A 67 3.50 15.34 14.72
CA ALA A 67 3.55 16.56 13.93
C ALA A 67 4.08 17.74 14.77
N LYS A 68 4.61 18.77 14.11
CA LYS A 68 5.21 19.91 14.80
C LYS A 68 4.15 20.80 15.45
N PRO A 69 4.42 21.37 16.65
CA PRO A 69 3.50 22.32 17.29
C PRO A 69 3.57 23.69 16.58
N GLY A 70 2.46 24.43 16.65
CA GLY A 70 2.42 25.84 16.27
C GLY A 70 3.22 26.71 17.25
N ARG A 71 3.85 27.75 16.75
CA ARG A 71 4.57 28.72 17.58
C ARG A 71 3.60 29.71 18.25
N PRO A 72 3.91 30.21 19.44
CA PRO A 72 3.10 31.24 20.05
C PRO A 72 3.13 32.54 19.23
N GLY A 73 2.07 33.32 19.33
CA GLY A 73 2.02 34.66 18.78
C GLY A 73 3.05 35.59 19.43
N ALA A 74 3.33 36.69 18.74
CA ALA A 74 4.31 37.69 19.21
C ALA A 74 3.71 39.12 19.21
N PRO A 75 4.37 40.10 19.85
CA PRO A 75 3.99 41.52 19.78
C PRO A 75 3.95 42.05 18.34
N ARG A 76 3.32 43.18 18.14
CA ARG A 76 3.14 43.85 16.84
C ARG A 76 2.31 43.04 15.89
N GLN A 77 1.26 42.39 16.37
CA GLN A 77 0.29 41.60 15.61
C GLN A 77 0.93 40.42 14.85
N LYS A 78 2.14 39.98 15.23
CA LYS A 78 2.81 38.88 14.56
C LYS A 78 2.16 37.57 14.97
N THR A 79 1.52 36.91 14.01
CA THR A 79 1.00 35.56 14.15
C THR A 79 2.15 34.56 14.29
N GLY A 80 2.02 33.60 15.18
CA GLY A 80 2.96 32.50 15.32
C GLY A 80 2.97 31.64 14.06
N ARG A 81 4.14 31.11 13.69
CA ARG A 81 4.26 30.17 12.56
C ARG A 81 3.47 28.91 12.85
N SER A 82 2.70 28.43 11.87
CA SER A 82 2.02 27.14 11.96
C SER A 82 3.04 25.98 12.04
N GLY A 83 2.67 24.93 12.76
CA GLY A 83 3.43 23.68 12.76
C GLY A 83 3.33 23.00 11.40
N GLU A 84 4.42 22.38 11.00
CA GLU A 84 4.46 21.59 9.77
C GLU A 84 3.60 20.34 9.92
N ASP A 85 2.83 20.03 8.88
CA ASP A 85 2.06 18.81 8.81
C ASP A 85 3.01 17.60 8.63
N LEU A 86 2.60 16.45 9.16
CA LEU A 86 3.37 15.20 9.07
C LEU A 86 2.70 14.29 8.06
N PHE A 87 3.43 13.93 7.02
CA PHE A 87 3.02 12.92 6.04
C PHE A 87 3.68 11.59 6.38
N VAL A 88 2.87 10.56 6.54
CA VAL A 88 3.28 9.19 6.88
C VAL A 88 3.01 8.31 5.68
N GLU A 89 4.08 7.86 5.04
CA GLU A 89 3.99 6.98 3.89
C GLU A 89 3.69 5.55 4.31
N VAL A 90 2.70 4.94 3.69
CA VAL A 90 2.30 3.55 3.88
C VAL A 90 2.13 2.85 2.54
N PRO A 91 2.22 1.51 2.46
CA PRO A 91 1.92 0.78 1.23
C PRO A 91 0.48 1.02 0.76
N VAL A 92 0.25 0.97 -0.55
CA VAL A 92 -1.10 0.94 -1.14
C VAL A 92 -1.89 -0.26 -0.58
N GLY A 93 -3.17 -0.04 -0.25
CA GLY A 93 -4.04 -1.06 0.35
C GLY A 93 -3.89 -1.20 1.87
N THR A 94 -3.26 -0.23 2.54
CA THR A 94 -3.21 -0.19 4.00
C THR A 94 -4.54 0.28 4.57
N ILE A 95 -5.16 -0.54 5.44
CA ILE A 95 -6.30 -0.15 6.26
C ILE A 95 -5.78 0.43 7.57
N VAL A 96 -6.30 1.59 7.92
CA VAL A 96 -6.03 2.28 9.17
C VAL A 96 -7.24 2.16 10.08
N ARG A 97 -7.08 1.48 11.21
CA ARG A 97 -8.13 1.34 12.22
C ARG A 97 -7.76 2.10 13.50
N ASN A 98 -8.74 2.70 14.12
CA ASN A 98 -8.57 3.18 15.49
C ASN A 98 -8.55 1.96 16.44
N ARG A 99 -7.45 1.77 17.15
CA ARG A 99 -7.25 0.61 18.03
C ARG A 99 -8.24 0.57 19.20
N SER A 100 -8.67 1.75 19.68
CA SER A 100 -9.57 1.86 20.84
C SER A 100 -11.03 1.59 20.47
N THR A 101 -11.47 1.97 19.26
CA THR A 101 -12.87 1.84 18.82
C THR A 101 -13.10 0.72 17.81
N GLY A 102 -12.02 0.19 17.19
CA GLY A 102 -12.10 -0.74 16.08
C GLY A 102 -12.57 -0.14 14.75
N ALA A 103 -12.98 1.13 14.74
CA ALA A 103 -13.51 1.78 13.55
C ALA A 103 -12.42 1.98 12.49
N ILE A 104 -12.79 1.82 11.21
CA ILE A 104 -11.92 2.16 10.09
C ILE A 104 -11.84 3.69 10.00
N VAL A 105 -10.62 4.21 10.08
CA VAL A 105 -10.30 5.63 9.94
C VAL A 105 -10.03 5.99 8.48
N ALA A 106 -9.32 5.12 7.78
CA ALA A 106 -9.00 5.27 6.36
C ALA A 106 -8.76 3.90 5.70
N ASP A 107 -9.05 3.80 4.41
CA ASP A 107 -8.63 2.72 3.51
C ASP A 107 -7.80 3.38 2.38
N LEU A 108 -6.50 3.14 2.38
CA LEU A 108 -5.53 3.86 1.56
C LEU A 108 -5.25 3.04 0.28
N THR A 109 -6.16 3.16 -0.68
CA THR A 109 -6.12 2.44 -1.96
C THR A 109 -5.56 3.28 -3.10
N ASP A 110 -5.74 4.61 -3.03
CA ASP A 110 -5.30 5.52 -4.09
C ASP A 110 -3.90 6.06 -3.77
N PRO A 111 -2.91 5.83 -4.65
CA PRO A 111 -1.56 6.31 -4.44
C PRO A 111 -1.50 7.84 -4.44
N ASP A 112 -0.57 8.39 -3.67
CA ASP A 112 -0.24 9.81 -3.58
C ASP A 112 -1.38 10.74 -3.13
N VAL A 113 -2.53 10.18 -2.73
CA VAL A 113 -3.64 10.95 -2.16
C VAL A 113 -3.51 11.04 -0.64
N PRO A 114 -3.22 12.24 -0.07
CA PRO A 114 -3.07 12.39 1.37
C PRO A 114 -4.42 12.34 2.09
N VAL A 115 -4.56 11.43 3.03
CA VAL A 115 -5.74 11.31 3.90
C VAL A 115 -5.41 11.83 5.29
N ARG A 116 -6.17 12.85 5.77
CA ARG A 116 -5.97 13.41 7.09
C ARG A 116 -6.49 12.48 8.18
N ILE A 117 -5.58 12.01 9.04
CA ILE A 117 -5.88 11.10 10.16
C ILE A 117 -6.20 11.85 11.44
N VAL A 118 -5.38 12.85 11.78
CA VAL A 118 -5.54 13.66 13.00
C VAL A 118 -5.30 15.12 12.69
N GLU A 119 -6.20 15.98 13.15
CA GLU A 119 -6.11 17.43 12.94
C GLU A 119 -5.23 18.10 13.99
N GLY A 120 -4.44 19.09 13.56
CA GLY A 120 -3.62 19.92 14.44
C GLY A 120 -4.42 20.82 15.36
N GLY A 121 -3.88 21.10 16.54
CA GLY A 121 -4.51 21.98 17.52
C GLY A 121 -4.74 23.39 16.97
N LEU A 122 -5.90 23.96 17.25
CA LEU A 122 -6.28 25.31 16.82
C LEU A 122 -5.34 26.37 17.41
N PRO A 123 -5.08 27.47 16.68
CA PRO A 123 -4.27 28.58 17.19
C PRO A 123 -4.97 29.29 18.34
N GLY A 124 -4.21 29.67 19.35
CA GLY A 124 -4.68 30.54 20.42
C GLY A 124 -4.82 31.98 19.94
N LYS A 125 -5.85 32.68 20.36
CA LYS A 125 -6.09 34.09 20.01
C LYS A 125 -5.30 35.02 20.88
N GLY A 126 -4.65 36.04 20.27
CA GLY A 126 -3.98 37.14 20.94
C GLY A 126 -4.98 38.13 21.59
N ASN A 127 -4.47 39.01 22.46
CA ASN A 127 -5.33 39.96 23.16
C ASN A 127 -6.03 40.97 22.22
N MET A 128 -5.44 41.24 21.05
CA MET A 128 -6.05 42.09 20.04
C MET A 128 -7.42 41.56 19.57
N ALA A 129 -7.57 40.24 19.44
CA ALA A 129 -8.83 39.60 18.99
C ALA A 129 -9.99 39.82 20.00
N PHE A 130 -9.72 40.25 21.23
CA PHE A 130 -10.70 40.51 22.27
C PHE A 130 -10.98 42.01 22.50
N ALA A 131 -10.39 42.89 21.68
CA ALA A 131 -10.66 44.33 21.75
C ALA A 131 -12.11 44.62 21.31
N SER A 132 -12.82 45.40 22.08
CA SER A 132 -14.20 45.84 21.82
C SER A 132 -14.41 47.27 22.29
N SER A 133 -15.54 47.89 21.93
CA SER A 133 -15.94 49.22 22.39
C SER A 133 -16.03 49.29 23.92
N ALA A 134 -16.46 48.20 24.56
CA ALA A 134 -16.57 48.11 26.01
C ALA A 134 -15.23 47.80 26.69
N ASN A 135 -14.31 47.10 26.02
CA ASN A 135 -12.99 46.77 26.54
C ASN A 135 -11.92 47.04 25.48
N ARG A 136 -11.35 48.28 25.53
CA ARG A 136 -10.35 48.73 24.54
C ARG A 136 -8.93 48.21 24.79
N ALA A 137 -8.66 47.70 26.02
CA ALA A 137 -7.33 47.22 26.41
C ALA A 137 -7.38 45.83 27.08
N PRO A 138 -7.89 44.80 26.37
CA PRO A 138 -7.98 43.46 26.93
C PRO A 138 -6.59 42.84 27.13
N ARG A 139 -6.41 42.14 28.24
CA ARG A 139 -5.24 41.33 28.56
C ARG A 139 -5.51 39.85 28.32
N LYS A 140 -6.76 39.51 27.96
CA LYS A 140 -7.20 38.13 27.73
C LYS A 140 -6.54 37.58 26.48
N THR A 141 -6.01 36.37 26.58
CA THR A 141 -5.56 35.52 25.44
C THR A 141 -6.12 34.13 25.61
N THR A 142 -6.07 33.33 24.56
CA THR A 142 -6.39 31.90 24.68
C THR A 142 -5.13 31.06 24.50
N PRO A 143 -5.00 29.92 25.22
CA PRO A 143 -3.99 28.94 24.93
C PRO A 143 -4.27 28.37 23.54
N GLY A 144 -3.25 27.80 22.92
CA GLY A 144 -3.45 26.97 21.71
C GLY A 144 -4.23 25.71 22.06
N GLY A 145 -4.96 25.20 21.08
CA GLY A 145 -5.68 23.94 21.19
C GLY A 145 -4.74 22.78 21.52
N PRO A 146 -5.20 21.75 22.24
CA PRO A 146 -4.40 20.60 22.61
C PRO A 146 -3.97 19.80 21.38
N SER A 147 -2.93 18.99 21.51
CA SER A 147 -2.63 17.92 20.55
C SER A 147 -3.62 16.77 20.76
N VAL A 148 -4.02 16.16 19.67
CA VAL A 148 -4.82 14.92 19.65
C VAL A 148 -3.89 13.75 19.46
N GLU A 149 -4.05 12.72 20.27
CA GLU A 149 -3.32 11.46 20.17
C GLU A 149 -4.27 10.34 19.77
N MET A 150 -3.84 9.48 18.85
CA MET A 150 -4.62 8.34 18.41
C MET A 150 -3.70 7.12 18.27
N LEU A 151 -4.09 6.00 18.88
CA LEU A 151 -3.46 4.71 18.69
C LEU A 151 -4.13 4.04 17.47
N LEU A 152 -3.32 3.77 16.47
CA LEU A 152 -3.74 3.19 15.21
C LEU A 152 -3.22 1.77 15.07
N HIS A 153 -4.06 0.91 14.54
CA HIS A 153 -3.70 -0.38 14.02
C HIS A 153 -3.69 -0.29 12.50
N LEU A 154 -2.52 -0.48 11.90
CA LEU A 154 -2.34 -0.53 10.46
C LEU A 154 -2.34 -2.00 10.05
N GLU A 155 -3.18 -2.33 9.11
CA GLU A 155 -3.32 -3.64 8.50
C GLU A 155 -3.10 -3.50 7.00
N LEU A 156 -2.05 -4.09 6.47
CA LEU A 156 -1.82 -4.16 5.04
C LEU A 156 -2.68 -5.29 4.48
N LYS A 157 -3.72 -4.94 3.73
CA LYS A 157 -4.40 -5.91 2.88
C LYS A 157 -3.42 -6.29 1.80
N LEU A 158 -2.76 -7.42 1.97
CA LEU A 158 -1.76 -7.93 1.05
C LEU A 158 -2.33 -7.94 -0.36
N LEU A 159 -1.85 -6.99 -1.15
CA LEU A 159 -1.91 -7.04 -2.58
C LEU A 159 -0.71 -7.90 -3.00
N ALA A 160 -0.96 -9.04 -3.60
CA ALA A 160 0.11 -9.72 -4.30
C ALA A 160 0.37 -8.95 -5.61
N ASP A 161 1.62 -8.63 -5.90
CA ASP A 161 1.99 -8.03 -7.17
C ASP A 161 1.72 -9.01 -8.31
N VAL A 162 1.96 -10.30 -8.04
CA VAL A 162 1.80 -11.41 -8.97
C VAL A 162 0.83 -12.46 -8.46
N GLY A 163 -0.19 -12.76 -9.23
CA GLY A 163 -1.12 -13.87 -8.99
C GLY A 163 -0.72 -15.10 -9.80
N VAL A 164 -0.56 -16.26 -9.14
CA VAL A 164 -0.27 -17.52 -9.83
C VAL A 164 -1.57 -18.27 -10.09
N VAL A 165 -1.87 -18.52 -11.36
CA VAL A 165 -3.03 -19.28 -11.80
C VAL A 165 -2.60 -20.57 -12.50
N GLY A 166 -3.44 -21.57 -12.54
CA GLY A 166 -3.14 -22.85 -13.16
C GLY A 166 -3.96 -23.98 -12.56
N PHE A 167 -4.03 -25.10 -13.28
CA PHE A 167 -4.72 -26.30 -12.82
C PHE A 167 -4.19 -26.82 -11.47
N PRO A 168 -4.97 -27.63 -10.73
CA PRO A 168 -4.45 -28.41 -9.61
C PRO A 168 -3.19 -29.19 -10.07
N ASN A 169 -2.22 -29.31 -9.18
CA ASN A 169 -0.93 -29.96 -9.47
C ASN A 169 -0.08 -29.33 -10.60
N ALA A 170 -0.41 -28.13 -11.08
CA ALA A 170 0.46 -27.41 -12.04
C ALA A 170 1.79 -26.92 -11.42
N GLY A 171 1.97 -27.06 -10.11
CA GLY A 171 3.20 -26.69 -9.44
C GLY A 171 3.17 -25.28 -8.79
N LYS A 172 1.99 -24.67 -8.63
CA LYS A 172 1.81 -23.33 -8.07
C LYS A 172 2.48 -23.17 -6.71
N SER A 173 2.06 -23.95 -5.73
CA SER A 173 2.59 -23.89 -4.35
C SER A 173 4.08 -24.26 -4.30
N THR A 174 4.54 -25.16 -5.18
CA THR A 174 5.96 -25.52 -5.30
C THR A 174 6.77 -24.33 -5.82
N LEU A 175 6.25 -23.61 -6.83
CA LEU A 175 6.89 -22.41 -7.36
C LEU A 175 7.00 -21.35 -6.26
N VAL A 176 5.88 -21.00 -5.63
CA VAL A 176 5.85 -19.99 -4.55
C VAL A 176 6.81 -20.35 -3.42
N SER A 177 6.84 -21.62 -3.00
CA SER A 177 7.78 -22.09 -1.96
C SER A 177 9.24 -22.01 -2.38
N ARG A 178 9.54 -22.21 -3.65
CA ARG A 178 10.90 -22.23 -4.18
C ARG A 178 11.52 -20.86 -4.33
N ILE A 179 10.71 -19.86 -4.73
CA ILE A 179 11.19 -18.51 -5.03
C ILE A 179 11.09 -17.55 -3.83
N SER A 180 10.35 -17.94 -2.80
CA SER A 180 10.23 -17.13 -1.59
C SER A 180 11.43 -17.34 -0.68
N GLU A 181 12.10 -16.25 -0.29
CA GLU A 181 13.21 -16.27 0.69
C GLU A 181 12.77 -16.60 2.11
N ALA A 182 11.53 -16.23 2.47
CA ALA A 182 10.92 -16.62 3.73
C ALA A 182 10.02 -17.84 3.48
N ARG A 183 9.90 -18.75 4.49
CA ARG A 183 8.87 -19.80 4.43
C ARG A 183 7.54 -19.14 4.06
N PRO A 184 6.86 -19.62 2.99
CA PRO A 184 5.56 -19.07 2.60
C PRO A 184 4.67 -18.98 3.82
N ARG A 185 4.10 -17.83 4.08
CA ARG A 185 3.15 -17.69 5.17
C ARG A 185 1.80 -18.16 4.67
N VAL A 186 1.25 -19.08 5.41
CA VAL A 186 -0.16 -19.41 5.40
C VAL A 186 -0.83 -18.24 6.11
N ALA A 187 -1.43 -17.31 5.37
CA ALA A 187 -2.12 -16.18 5.96
C ALA A 187 -3.53 -16.62 6.33
N ASP A 188 -3.77 -16.79 7.63
CA ASP A 188 -5.05 -17.21 8.20
C ASP A 188 -5.99 -16.00 8.22
N TYR A 189 -6.63 -15.73 7.07
CA TYR A 189 -7.61 -14.67 6.98
C TYR A 189 -8.98 -15.18 7.45
N PRO A 190 -9.65 -14.49 8.41
CA PRO A 190 -10.91 -14.95 8.99
C PRO A 190 -12.07 -15.10 7.99
N PHE A 191 -11.83 -14.75 6.72
CA PHE A 191 -12.81 -14.78 5.62
C PHE A 191 -12.41 -15.69 4.45
N THR A 192 -11.29 -16.43 4.54
CA THR A 192 -10.86 -17.37 3.49
C THR A 192 -11.02 -18.80 3.96
N THR A 193 -11.76 -19.59 3.20
CA THR A 193 -11.90 -21.06 3.45
C THR A 193 -10.68 -21.81 2.88
N LEU A 194 -9.98 -21.22 1.92
CA LEU A 194 -8.73 -21.71 1.35
C LEU A 194 -7.67 -20.66 1.62
N VAL A 195 -6.64 -21.04 2.32
CA VAL A 195 -5.57 -20.14 2.78
C VAL A 195 -4.56 -19.94 1.65
N PRO A 196 -4.40 -18.72 1.12
CA PRO A 196 -3.42 -18.47 0.07
C PRO A 196 -2.01 -18.62 0.61
N GLN A 197 -1.14 -19.19 -0.20
CA GLN A 197 0.30 -19.17 0.07
C GLN A 197 0.89 -17.92 -0.55
N LEU A 198 1.46 -17.07 0.31
CA LEU A 198 2.14 -15.84 -0.09
C LEU A 198 3.64 -16.06 -0.02
N GLY A 199 4.34 -15.66 -1.07
CA GLY A 199 5.79 -15.64 -1.13
C GLY A 199 6.31 -14.23 -1.36
N VAL A 200 7.42 -13.89 -0.74
CA VAL A 200 8.15 -12.65 -1.03
C VAL A 200 9.40 -13.00 -1.81
N VAL A 201 9.54 -12.41 -2.98
CA VAL A 201 10.73 -12.53 -3.81
C VAL A 201 11.58 -11.28 -3.59
N ASP A 202 12.74 -11.45 -2.97
CA ASP A 202 13.68 -10.37 -2.68
C ASP A 202 14.73 -10.30 -3.81
N ARG A 203 14.94 -9.11 -4.37
CA ARG A 203 15.96 -8.81 -5.37
C ARG A 203 17.06 -7.89 -4.82
N GLY A 204 17.19 -7.84 -3.51
CA GLY A 204 18.21 -7.05 -2.84
C GLY A 204 17.99 -5.56 -2.99
N ILE A 205 18.94 -4.87 -3.64
CA ILE A 205 18.89 -3.40 -3.81
C ILE A 205 17.80 -2.96 -4.78
N GLU A 206 17.42 -3.83 -5.74
CA GLU A 206 16.40 -3.52 -6.76
C GLU A 206 14.97 -3.49 -6.21
N GLY A 207 14.73 -4.12 -5.05
CA GLY A 207 13.43 -4.17 -4.40
C GLY A 207 12.94 -5.57 -4.10
N SER A 208 11.66 -5.70 -3.78
CA SER A 208 10.99 -6.98 -3.53
C SER A 208 9.55 -6.92 -4.02
N TRP A 209 9.00 -8.06 -4.38
CA TRP A 209 7.60 -8.20 -4.81
C TRP A 209 6.94 -9.41 -4.18
N VAL A 210 5.62 -9.40 -4.12
CA VAL A 210 4.82 -10.44 -3.48
C VAL A 210 4.11 -11.28 -4.52
N ILE A 211 4.25 -12.61 -4.40
CA ILE A 211 3.54 -13.60 -5.22
C ILE A 211 2.51 -14.33 -4.38
N ALA A 212 1.32 -14.53 -4.92
CA ALA A 212 0.26 -15.29 -4.29
C ALA A 212 -0.10 -16.52 -5.12
N ASP A 213 -0.14 -17.69 -4.48
CA ASP A 213 -0.84 -18.85 -5.04
C ASP A 213 -2.34 -18.57 -4.99
N VAL A 214 -3.02 -18.65 -6.12
CA VAL A 214 -4.46 -18.50 -6.26
C VAL A 214 -5.11 -19.89 -6.22
N PRO A 215 -5.44 -20.44 -5.04
CA PRO A 215 -6.10 -21.73 -4.95
C PRO A 215 -7.57 -21.62 -5.36
N GLY A 216 -8.10 -22.63 -6.05
CA GLY A 216 -9.53 -22.81 -6.18
C GLY A 216 -10.23 -22.12 -7.35
N LEU A 217 -9.51 -21.64 -8.39
CA LEU A 217 -10.17 -21.21 -9.63
C LEU A 217 -10.92 -22.38 -10.32
N ILE A 218 -10.49 -23.63 -10.14
CA ILE A 218 -10.99 -24.79 -10.90
C ILE A 218 -11.86 -25.73 -10.05
N GLU A 219 -11.76 -25.72 -8.71
CA GLU A 219 -12.53 -26.65 -7.86
C GLU A 219 -13.85 -26.03 -7.41
N GLY A 220 -14.87 -25.95 -8.29
CA GLY A 220 -16.25 -25.68 -7.91
C GLY A 220 -16.80 -24.29 -8.18
N ALA A 221 -16.14 -23.44 -8.96
CA ALA A 221 -16.72 -22.16 -9.39
C ALA A 221 -18.00 -22.37 -10.23
N ALA A 222 -18.07 -23.44 -11.03
CA ALA A 222 -19.24 -23.81 -11.80
C ALA A 222 -20.42 -24.36 -10.96
N GLU A 223 -20.19 -24.82 -9.73
CA GLU A 223 -21.22 -25.44 -8.86
C GLU A 223 -21.90 -24.46 -7.88
N GLY A 224 -21.64 -23.15 -7.97
CA GLY A 224 -22.39 -22.15 -7.19
C GLY A 224 -22.19 -22.20 -5.67
N ARG A 225 -21.24 -22.98 -5.17
CA ARG A 225 -20.91 -23.02 -3.75
C ARG A 225 -20.00 -21.87 -3.37
N GLY A 226 -20.56 -20.75 -3.18
CA GLY A 226 -20.21 -19.47 -2.54
C GLY A 226 -18.85 -19.18 -1.90
N LEU A 227 -17.79 -19.91 -2.17
CA LEU A 227 -16.49 -19.82 -1.50
C LEU A 227 -15.47 -18.92 -2.22
N GLY A 228 -15.71 -18.57 -3.49
CA GLY A 228 -14.76 -17.82 -4.33
C GLY A 228 -14.79 -16.31 -4.20
N HIS A 229 -15.96 -15.71 -3.97
CA HIS A 229 -16.14 -14.26 -4.13
C HIS A 229 -15.35 -13.36 -3.18
N GLN A 230 -15.01 -13.79 -1.98
CA GLN A 230 -14.25 -12.94 -1.05
C GLN A 230 -12.74 -13.07 -1.25
N PHE A 231 -12.25 -14.25 -1.58
CA PHE A 231 -10.84 -14.49 -1.88
C PHE A 231 -10.43 -13.84 -3.22
N LEU A 232 -11.28 -13.94 -4.22
CA LEU A 232 -11.02 -13.41 -5.55
C LEU A 232 -10.98 -11.86 -5.60
N ARG A 233 -11.58 -11.16 -4.62
CA ARG A 233 -11.32 -9.71 -4.44
C ARG A 233 -9.85 -9.39 -4.15
N HIS A 234 -9.09 -10.35 -3.61
CA HIS A 234 -7.66 -10.16 -3.35
C HIS A 234 -6.83 -10.39 -4.61
N VAL A 235 -7.27 -11.34 -5.46
CA VAL A 235 -6.66 -11.57 -6.78
C VAL A 235 -6.98 -10.45 -7.75
N GLN A 236 -8.15 -9.82 -7.63
CA GLN A 236 -8.52 -8.61 -8.38
C GLN A 236 -7.53 -7.46 -8.21
N ARG A 237 -6.62 -7.54 -7.25
CA ARG A 237 -5.62 -6.51 -6.97
C ARG A 237 -4.20 -6.91 -7.38
N THR A 238 -4.02 -8.10 -8.00
CA THR A 238 -2.73 -8.47 -8.59
C THR A 238 -2.49 -7.67 -9.86
N ARG A 239 -1.26 -7.25 -10.08
CA ARG A 239 -0.87 -6.41 -11.23
C ARG A 239 -0.53 -7.24 -12.46
N LEU A 240 0.01 -8.44 -12.22
CA LEU A 240 0.50 -9.38 -13.23
C LEU A 240 0.01 -10.78 -12.90
N LEU A 241 -0.37 -11.56 -13.89
CA LEU A 241 -0.69 -12.98 -13.76
C LEU A 241 0.46 -13.85 -14.24
N VAL A 242 0.76 -14.91 -13.49
CA VAL A 242 1.64 -16.00 -13.90
C VAL A 242 0.79 -17.25 -14.11
N HIS A 243 0.62 -17.65 -15.35
CA HIS A 243 -0.17 -18.81 -15.72
C HIS A 243 0.71 -20.04 -15.84
N LEU A 244 0.59 -20.97 -14.90
CA LEU A 244 1.35 -22.21 -14.87
C LEU A 244 0.60 -23.33 -15.59
N ILE A 245 1.25 -23.92 -16.59
CA ILE A 245 0.73 -25.03 -17.36
C ILE A 245 1.65 -26.24 -17.17
N SER A 246 1.11 -27.30 -16.60
CA SER A 246 1.86 -28.56 -16.49
C SER A 246 1.71 -29.38 -17.78
N PRO A 247 2.78 -29.85 -18.39
CA PRO A 247 2.72 -30.75 -19.54
C PRO A 247 2.15 -32.12 -19.16
N LEU A 248 2.27 -32.50 -17.90
CA LEU A 248 1.85 -33.82 -17.40
C LEU A 248 0.46 -33.68 -16.75
N HIS A 249 -0.54 -34.34 -17.28
CA HIS A 249 -1.87 -34.43 -16.68
C HIS A 249 -2.51 -35.81 -16.91
N GLU A 250 -3.30 -36.23 -15.90
CA GLU A 250 -3.93 -37.55 -15.89
C GLU A 250 -5.08 -37.69 -16.90
N THR A 251 -5.69 -36.58 -17.33
CA THR A 251 -6.85 -36.57 -18.26
C THR A 251 -6.46 -36.58 -19.72
N GLY A 252 -5.17 -36.50 -20.08
CA GLY A 252 -4.70 -36.51 -21.46
C GLY A 252 -4.96 -35.21 -22.23
N GLU A 253 -5.45 -34.16 -21.60
CA GLU A 253 -5.66 -32.83 -22.20
C GLU A 253 -4.33 -32.19 -22.62
N SER A 254 -4.31 -31.54 -23.78
CA SER A 254 -3.16 -30.78 -24.23
C SER A 254 -2.89 -29.53 -23.39
N PRO A 255 -1.64 -29.02 -23.34
CA PRO A 255 -1.33 -27.76 -22.68
C PRO A 255 -2.17 -26.58 -23.18
N VAL A 256 -2.51 -26.55 -24.46
CA VAL A 256 -3.34 -25.51 -25.10
C VAL A 256 -4.78 -25.57 -24.58
N GLU A 257 -5.39 -26.74 -24.49
CA GLU A 257 -6.75 -26.89 -23.96
C GLU A 257 -6.86 -26.44 -22.53
N ARG A 258 -5.85 -26.75 -21.70
CA ARG A 258 -5.77 -26.30 -20.30
C ARG A 258 -5.57 -24.80 -20.18
N TYR A 259 -4.73 -24.20 -21.01
CA TYR A 259 -4.61 -22.76 -21.09
C TYR A 259 -5.96 -22.10 -21.36
N GLN A 260 -6.64 -22.56 -22.42
CA GLN A 260 -7.94 -22.02 -22.82
C GLN A 260 -9.04 -22.24 -21.77
N ALA A 261 -8.99 -23.35 -21.02
CA ALA A 261 -9.95 -23.62 -19.95
C ALA A 261 -9.83 -22.61 -18.82
N ILE A 262 -8.61 -22.32 -18.35
CA ILE A 262 -8.37 -21.31 -17.31
C ILE A 262 -8.71 -19.91 -17.81
N ARG A 263 -8.35 -19.55 -19.05
CA ARG A 263 -8.73 -18.25 -19.60
C ARG A 263 -10.23 -18.02 -19.61
N ARG A 264 -10.99 -19.02 -20.04
CA ARG A 264 -12.46 -18.96 -19.98
C ARG A 264 -13.00 -18.82 -18.57
N GLU A 265 -12.41 -19.50 -17.60
CA GLU A 265 -12.82 -19.38 -16.19
C GLU A 265 -12.51 -18.00 -15.63
N LEU A 266 -11.33 -17.43 -15.93
CA LEU A 266 -10.98 -16.06 -15.57
C LEU A 266 -11.94 -15.02 -16.16
N GLU A 267 -12.29 -15.15 -17.45
CA GLU A 267 -13.24 -14.30 -18.16
C GLU A 267 -14.65 -14.37 -17.56
N GLN A 268 -15.12 -15.58 -17.24
CA GLN A 268 -16.43 -15.77 -16.60
C GLN A 268 -16.48 -15.20 -15.19
N TYR A 269 -15.34 -15.23 -14.50
CA TYR A 269 -15.25 -14.77 -13.14
C TYR A 269 -15.15 -13.24 -13.05
N ASP A 270 -14.20 -12.64 -13.73
CA ASP A 270 -13.96 -11.20 -13.78
C ASP A 270 -13.25 -10.84 -15.10
N PRO A 271 -13.95 -10.21 -16.04
CA PRO A 271 -13.37 -9.78 -17.31
C PRO A 271 -12.12 -8.88 -17.12
N ALA A 272 -12.11 -8.02 -16.09
CA ALA A 272 -10.97 -7.15 -15.81
C ALA A 272 -9.72 -7.92 -15.35
N LEU A 273 -9.90 -9.09 -14.72
CA LEU A 273 -8.79 -9.96 -14.36
C LEU A 273 -8.23 -10.69 -15.59
N ALA A 274 -9.10 -11.06 -16.53
CA ALA A 274 -8.69 -11.69 -17.78
C ALA A 274 -7.96 -10.73 -18.73
N GLU A 275 -8.19 -9.44 -18.64
CA GLU A 275 -7.49 -8.41 -19.44
C GLU A 275 -6.09 -8.06 -18.91
N ARG A 276 -5.70 -8.57 -17.74
CA ARG A 276 -4.41 -8.25 -17.15
C ARG A 276 -3.26 -8.86 -17.93
N PRO A 277 -2.08 -8.20 -17.90
CA PRO A 277 -0.85 -8.78 -18.42
C PRO A 277 -0.60 -10.15 -17.81
N GLU A 278 -0.24 -11.12 -18.64
CA GLU A 278 0.09 -12.46 -18.20
C GLU A 278 1.43 -12.94 -18.74
N ILE A 279 2.12 -13.74 -17.93
CA ILE A 279 3.29 -14.53 -18.34
C ILE A 279 2.93 -15.99 -18.24
N ILE A 280 3.17 -16.74 -19.31
CA ILE A 280 2.86 -18.16 -19.37
C ILE A 280 4.11 -18.97 -19.08
N ALA A 281 4.01 -19.96 -18.19
CA ALA A 281 5.11 -20.84 -17.86
C ALA A 281 4.70 -22.33 -17.97
N LEU A 282 5.37 -23.05 -18.86
CA LEU A 282 5.34 -24.51 -18.94
C LEU A 282 6.18 -25.05 -17.78
N THR A 283 5.55 -25.78 -16.86
CA THR A 283 6.19 -26.28 -15.62
C THR A 283 6.64 -27.72 -15.75
N LYS A 284 7.39 -28.22 -14.76
CA LYS A 284 7.84 -29.63 -14.67
C LYS A 284 8.64 -30.12 -15.90
N ILE A 285 9.41 -29.23 -16.51
CA ILE A 285 10.23 -29.59 -17.68
C ILE A 285 11.32 -30.59 -17.35
N ASP A 286 11.64 -30.79 -16.09
CA ASP A 286 12.57 -31.82 -15.61
C ASP A 286 12.11 -33.24 -15.89
N ALA A 287 10.83 -33.43 -16.17
CA ALA A 287 10.23 -34.73 -16.50
C ALA A 287 10.08 -34.98 -18.01
N LEU A 288 10.56 -34.07 -18.88
CA LEU A 288 10.40 -34.11 -20.32
C LEU A 288 11.75 -34.03 -21.04
N ASP A 289 11.79 -34.53 -22.26
CA ASP A 289 12.89 -34.28 -23.17
C ASP A 289 12.78 -32.92 -23.88
N GLU A 290 13.89 -32.42 -24.38
CA GLU A 290 13.99 -31.06 -24.94
C GLU A 290 13.11 -30.89 -26.19
N ALA A 291 12.93 -31.96 -26.99
CA ALA A 291 12.08 -31.94 -28.17
C ALA A 291 10.61 -31.69 -27.79
N THR A 292 10.10 -32.44 -26.84
CA THR A 292 8.73 -32.29 -26.32
C THR A 292 8.51 -30.90 -25.66
N ILE A 293 9.50 -30.38 -24.92
CA ILE A 293 9.41 -29.03 -24.34
C ILE A 293 9.25 -27.98 -25.45
N ASN A 294 10.05 -28.05 -26.49
CA ASN A 294 9.99 -27.11 -27.62
C ASN A 294 8.68 -27.21 -28.39
N GLU A 295 8.20 -28.42 -28.69
CA GLU A 295 6.93 -28.65 -29.35
C GLU A 295 5.76 -28.03 -28.56
N GLN A 296 5.68 -28.31 -27.28
CA GLN A 296 4.59 -27.78 -26.42
C GLN A 296 4.67 -26.27 -26.23
N ARG A 297 5.89 -25.73 -26.16
CA ARG A 297 6.10 -24.28 -26.07
C ARG A 297 5.67 -23.59 -27.37
N GLU A 298 6.01 -24.13 -28.53
CA GLU A 298 5.58 -23.58 -29.81
C GLU A 298 4.07 -23.69 -30.01
N ALA A 299 3.46 -24.80 -29.60
CA ALA A 299 2.01 -24.98 -29.64
C ALA A 299 1.28 -23.94 -28.76
N LEU A 300 1.77 -23.66 -27.57
CA LEU A 300 1.23 -22.62 -26.71
C LEU A 300 1.44 -21.23 -27.32
N SER A 301 2.66 -20.93 -27.80
CA SER A 301 2.97 -19.60 -28.38
C SER A 301 2.15 -19.30 -29.63
N ALA A 302 1.66 -20.30 -30.35
CA ALA A 302 0.76 -20.12 -31.48
C ALA A 302 -0.68 -19.69 -31.07
N HIS A 303 -1.03 -19.86 -29.83
CA HIS A 303 -2.38 -19.56 -29.29
C HIS A 303 -2.42 -18.36 -28.31
N THR A 304 -1.30 -17.69 -28.14
CA THR A 304 -1.17 -16.56 -27.21
C THR A 304 -0.14 -15.55 -27.72
N ASP A 305 -0.38 -14.28 -27.47
CA ASP A 305 0.59 -13.20 -27.76
C ASP A 305 1.68 -13.08 -26.67
N ALA A 306 1.56 -13.86 -25.58
CA ALA A 306 2.49 -13.82 -24.47
C ALA A 306 3.70 -14.74 -24.67
N THR A 307 4.85 -14.37 -24.13
CA THR A 307 6.05 -15.21 -24.13
C THR A 307 5.83 -16.43 -23.24
N VAL A 308 6.06 -17.64 -23.79
CA VAL A 308 5.96 -18.91 -23.05
C VAL A 308 7.33 -19.32 -22.52
N TRP A 309 7.43 -19.36 -21.20
CA TRP A 309 8.64 -19.77 -20.48
C TRP A 309 8.60 -21.26 -20.15
N ALA A 310 9.76 -21.91 -20.16
CA ALA A 310 9.90 -23.30 -19.73
C ALA A 310 10.69 -23.32 -18.41
N ILE A 311 10.06 -23.83 -17.34
CA ILE A 311 10.62 -23.79 -15.98
C ILE A 311 10.47 -25.11 -15.25
N SER A 312 11.40 -25.40 -14.33
CA SER A 312 11.25 -26.41 -13.31
C SER A 312 11.47 -25.81 -11.92
N SER A 313 10.44 -25.83 -11.10
CA SER A 313 10.55 -25.40 -9.70
C SER A 313 11.38 -26.37 -8.84
N VAL A 314 11.53 -27.62 -9.27
CA VAL A 314 12.29 -28.66 -8.57
C VAL A 314 13.79 -28.53 -8.89
N SER A 315 14.16 -28.58 -10.17
CA SER A 315 15.57 -28.48 -10.60
C SER A 315 16.10 -27.05 -10.60
N GLY A 316 15.22 -26.03 -10.69
CA GLY A 316 15.59 -24.62 -10.86
C GLY A 316 15.87 -24.20 -12.29
N SER A 317 15.74 -25.15 -13.26
CA SER A 317 15.96 -24.87 -14.69
C SER A 317 15.01 -23.79 -15.20
N GLY A 318 15.52 -22.78 -15.89
CA GLY A 318 14.76 -21.67 -16.47
C GLY A 318 14.27 -20.63 -15.46
N LEU A 319 14.33 -20.91 -14.14
CA LEU A 319 13.67 -20.13 -13.11
C LEU A 319 14.28 -18.72 -12.95
N ALA A 320 15.60 -18.58 -12.99
CA ALA A 320 16.24 -17.27 -12.81
C ALA A 320 15.83 -16.28 -13.91
N ARG A 321 15.89 -16.68 -15.20
CA ARG A 321 15.47 -15.83 -16.32
C ARG A 321 13.98 -15.53 -16.30
N PHE A 322 13.17 -16.50 -15.88
CA PHE A 322 11.73 -16.30 -15.70
C PHE A 322 11.43 -15.23 -14.63
N LEU A 323 12.13 -15.25 -13.51
CA LEU A 323 11.99 -14.24 -12.45
C LEU A 323 12.48 -12.85 -12.88
N ASP A 324 13.52 -12.79 -13.71
CA ASP A 324 13.97 -11.54 -14.32
C ASP A 324 12.89 -10.94 -15.23
N GLU A 325 12.23 -11.76 -16.05
CA GLU A 325 11.11 -11.31 -16.89
C GLU A 325 9.93 -10.81 -16.06
N VAL A 326 9.53 -11.56 -15.01
CA VAL A 326 8.46 -11.13 -14.10
C VAL A 326 8.79 -9.74 -13.51
N TRP A 327 10.04 -9.54 -13.11
CA TRP A 327 10.47 -8.26 -12.56
C TRP A 327 10.42 -7.12 -13.60
N VAL A 328 10.91 -7.37 -14.81
CA VAL A 328 10.86 -6.38 -15.91
C VAL A 328 9.43 -5.98 -16.22
N GLN A 329 8.51 -6.93 -16.29
CA GLN A 329 7.10 -6.64 -16.55
C GLN A 329 6.43 -5.90 -15.41
N LEU A 330 6.74 -6.23 -14.15
CA LEU A 330 6.23 -5.48 -13.00
C LEU A 330 6.72 -4.03 -13.01
N GLN A 331 7.98 -3.78 -13.34
CA GLN A 331 8.54 -2.43 -13.47
C GLN A 331 7.87 -1.64 -14.62
N ALA A 332 7.55 -2.30 -15.72
CA ALA A 332 6.85 -1.66 -16.85
C ALA A 332 5.40 -1.28 -16.51
N LEU A 333 4.79 -1.94 -15.52
CA LEU A 333 3.45 -1.64 -15.03
C LEU A 333 3.44 -0.54 -13.95
N ASP A 334 4.61 -0.17 -13.40
CA ASP A 334 4.73 1.00 -12.54
C ASP A 334 4.65 2.27 -13.40
N PRO A 335 3.81 3.24 -13.06
CA PRO A 335 3.83 4.52 -13.74
C PRO A 335 5.23 5.10 -13.61
N ALA A 336 5.79 5.58 -14.73
CA ALA A 336 7.07 6.29 -14.70
C ALA A 336 6.99 7.39 -13.63
N PRO A 337 8.03 7.57 -12.79
CA PRO A 337 8.04 8.64 -11.82
C PRO A 337 7.77 9.94 -12.58
N THR A 338 6.64 10.57 -12.31
CA THR A 338 6.34 11.92 -12.79
C THR A 338 7.46 12.80 -12.25
N GLY A 339 8.34 13.26 -13.15
CA GLY A 339 9.55 13.99 -12.83
C GLY A 339 9.28 15.42 -12.35
N GLU A 340 8.35 15.61 -11.45
CA GLU A 340 8.15 16.84 -10.71
C GLU A 340 8.85 16.67 -9.34
N THR A 341 10.06 17.20 -9.29
CA THR A 341 10.71 17.42 -8.00
C THR A 341 9.85 18.37 -7.17
N PRO A 342 9.72 18.15 -5.84
CA PRO A 342 8.91 18.98 -4.95
C PRO A 342 9.35 20.44 -4.82
N ASP A 343 10.34 20.89 -5.57
CA ASP A 343 10.92 22.25 -5.47
C ASP A 343 10.18 23.33 -6.28
N ASP A 344 9.24 22.96 -7.17
CA ASP A 344 8.55 23.93 -8.05
C ASP A 344 7.18 24.42 -7.53
N ILE A 345 6.82 24.11 -6.28
CA ILE A 345 5.50 24.51 -5.71
C ILE A 345 5.59 25.76 -4.79
N TRP A 346 6.76 26.40 -4.69
CA TRP A 346 6.97 27.56 -3.81
C TRP A 346 7.61 28.76 -4.52
N ASP A 347 6.96 29.29 -5.56
CA ASP A 347 7.12 30.68 -5.99
C ASP A 347 5.84 31.47 -5.73
#